data_2d1b4b1f7ccbf8e043c05d02c12d70e7
#
_entry.id   2d1b4b1f7ccbf8e043c05d02c12d70e7
#
_cell.length_a   1.000
_cell.length_b   1.000
_cell.length_c   1.000
_cell.angle_alpha   90.00
_cell.angle_beta   90.00
_cell.angle_gamma   90.00
#
_symmetry.space_group_name_H-M   'P 1'
#
loop_
_entity.id
_entity.type
_entity.pdbx_description
1 polymer ?
#
loop_
_entity_poly.entity_id
_entity_poly.type
_entity_poly.pdbx_seq_one_letter_code
_entity_poly.pdbx_strand_id
1 'polypeptide(L)'
;MVELQVRDATAGDLAAAGAAWSKLQEFHRSLGLAFPLPEDAAQKWLDSFQRTLGRFSFLWVMGPTIQVSAFLLARVKQSPAFLGAVQVGEISDLHVDESLRGSGAGTLLVDAAMHKFQELGMHSVEVQVQAGNDAGLQFWRKQGFHQELALVRKLLKD
;
A
#
# COMPACT_ATOMS: atom_id res chain seq x y z
N MET A 1 16.33 -14.59 -15.84
CA MET A 1 15.59 -13.32 -15.90
C MET A 1 14.26 -13.53 -15.18
N VAL A 2 13.99 -12.73 -14.14
CA VAL A 2 12.72 -12.81 -13.42
C VAL A 2 11.69 -12.01 -14.18
N GLU A 3 10.61 -12.67 -14.59
CA GLU A 3 9.51 -12.00 -15.24
C GLU A 3 8.70 -11.23 -14.20
N LEU A 4 8.60 -9.91 -14.36
CA LEU A 4 7.83 -9.05 -13.48
C LEU A 4 6.36 -9.10 -13.91
N GLN A 5 5.57 -9.91 -13.23
CA GLN A 5 4.15 -10.05 -13.52
C GLN A 5 3.32 -9.70 -12.29
N VAL A 6 2.44 -8.71 -12.44
CA VAL A 6 1.44 -8.36 -11.44
C VAL A 6 0.25 -9.29 -11.59
N ARG A 7 -0.24 -9.83 -10.50
CA ARG A 7 -1.44 -10.65 -10.48
C ARG A 7 -2.29 -10.33 -9.25
N ASP A 8 -3.58 -10.61 -9.34
CA ASP A 8 -4.47 -10.50 -8.20
C ASP A 8 -4.05 -11.54 -7.14
N ALA A 9 -4.03 -11.12 -5.88
CA ALA A 9 -3.74 -12.03 -4.78
C ALA A 9 -4.88 -13.05 -4.61
N THR A 10 -4.51 -14.26 -4.27
CA THR A 10 -5.44 -15.32 -3.90
C THR A 10 -5.38 -15.55 -2.39
N ALA A 11 -6.31 -16.35 -1.86
CA ALA A 11 -6.30 -16.72 -0.45
C ALA A 11 -4.96 -17.37 -0.03
N GLY A 12 -4.33 -18.11 -0.93
CA GLY A 12 -3.03 -18.73 -0.66
C GLY A 12 -1.87 -17.78 -0.53
N ASP A 13 -2.03 -16.52 -0.97
CA ASP A 13 -0.98 -15.49 -0.90
C ASP A 13 -1.01 -14.71 0.43
N LEU A 14 -2.10 -14.77 1.18
CA LEU A 14 -2.32 -13.85 2.31
C LEU A 14 -1.26 -13.98 3.41
N ALA A 15 -0.85 -15.19 3.75
CA ALA A 15 0.19 -15.37 4.77
C ALA A 15 1.51 -14.76 4.34
N ALA A 16 1.93 -14.98 3.09
CA ALA A 16 3.15 -14.40 2.54
C ALA A 16 3.06 -12.88 2.41
N ALA A 17 1.89 -12.35 2.04
CA ALA A 17 1.65 -10.91 2.01
C ALA A 17 1.78 -10.30 3.41
N GLY A 18 1.26 -10.96 4.44
CA GLY A 18 1.42 -10.53 5.83
C GLY A 18 2.88 -10.49 6.27
N ALA A 19 3.68 -11.47 5.87
CA ALA A 19 5.11 -11.49 6.14
C ALA A 19 5.82 -10.32 5.44
N ALA A 20 5.48 -10.04 4.18
CA ALA A 20 6.03 -8.90 3.43
C ALA A 20 5.60 -7.58 4.07
N TRP A 21 4.36 -7.45 4.51
CA TRP A 21 3.87 -6.27 5.21
C TRP A 21 4.67 -6.03 6.52
N SER A 22 5.01 -7.08 7.23
CA SER A 22 5.82 -6.95 8.45
C SER A 22 7.19 -6.33 8.17
N LYS A 23 7.82 -6.70 7.05
CA LYS A 23 9.09 -6.08 6.62
C LYS A 23 8.90 -4.60 6.33
N LEU A 24 7.80 -4.23 5.68
CA LEU A 24 7.48 -2.84 5.39
C LEU A 24 7.31 -2.04 6.69
N GLN A 25 6.65 -2.60 7.70
CA GLN A 25 6.46 -1.92 8.98
C GLN A 25 7.76 -1.78 9.77
N GLU A 26 8.65 -2.75 9.70
CA GLU A 26 9.99 -2.62 10.30
C GLU A 26 10.76 -1.46 9.66
N PHE A 27 10.62 -1.28 8.35
CA PHE A 27 11.20 -0.13 7.66
C PHE A 27 10.58 1.19 8.16
N HIS A 28 9.24 1.27 8.26
CA HIS A 28 8.57 2.45 8.80
C HIS A 28 8.98 2.73 10.25
N ARG A 29 9.16 1.69 11.04
CA ARG A 29 9.63 1.81 12.42
C ARG A 29 11.03 2.42 12.48
N SER A 30 11.92 2.03 11.57
CA SER A 30 13.26 2.60 11.47
C SER A 30 13.21 4.10 11.14
N LEU A 31 12.15 4.57 10.51
CA LEU A 31 11.92 5.98 10.16
C LEU A 31 11.14 6.76 11.24
N GLY A 32 10.74 6.10 12.32
CA GLY A 32 10.04 6.77 13.42
C GLY A 32 8.53 6.61 13.46
N LEU A 33 8.01 5.47 12.95
CA LEU A 33 6.59 5.15 13.10
C LEU A 33 6.18 5.28 14.57
N ALA A 34 5.17 6.11 14.84
CA ALA A 34 4.77 6.45 16.21
C ALA A 34 3.94 5.36 16.89
N PHE A 35 3.21 4.56 16.13
CA PHE A 35 2.33 3.55 16.69
C PHE A 35 3.08 2.27 17.04
N PRO A 36 2.66 1.57 18.12
CA PRO A 36 3.22 0.27 18.42
C PRO A 36 2.81 -0.79 17.40
N LEU A 37 3.65 -1.81 17.23
CA LEU A 37 3.33 -2.96 16.39
C LEU A 37 3.14 -4.17 17.31
N PRO A 38 1.89 -4.59 17.60
CA PRO A 38 1.65 -5.79 18.40
C PRO A 38 2.14 -7.05 17.67
N GLU A 39 2.33 -8.14 18.42
CA GLU A 39 2.86 -9.39 17.86
C GLU A 39 1.97 -9.94 16.73
N ASP A 40 0.66 -9.74 16.81
CA ASP A 40 -0.31 -10.20 15.84
C ASP A 40 -0.67 -9.10 14.81
N ALA A 41 0.20 -8.11 14.64
CA ALA A 41 -0.08 -6.97 13.75
C ALA A 41 -0.37 -7.41 12.32
N ALA A 42 0.40 -8.36 11.77
CA ALA A 42 0.19 -8.83 10.41
C ALA A 42 -1.19 -9.48 10.23
N GLN A 43 -1.63 -10.28 11.21
CA GLN A 43 -2.95 -10.89 11.15
C GLN A 43 -4.05 -9.83 11.23
N LYS A 44 -3.89 -8.84 12.10
CA LYS A 44 -4.83 -7.71 12.20
C LYS A 44 -4.88 -6.90 10.92
N TRP A 45 -3.74 -6.72 10.27
CA TRP A 45 -3.68 -6.06 8.96
C TRP A 45 -4.49 -6.86 7.93
N LEU A 46 -4.29 -8.17 7.83
CA LEU A 46 -5.07 -9.02 6.92
C LEU A 46 -6.57 -8.93 7.23
N ASP A 47 -6.94 -9.00 8.50
CA ASP A 47 -8.34 -8.93 8.93
C ASP A 47 -8.98 -7.59 8.53
N SER A 48 -8.20 -6.52 8.45
CA SER A 48 -8.71 -5.18 8.16
C SER A 48 -9.26 -5.02 6.75
N PHE A 49 -8.88 -5.88 5.80
CA PHE A 49 -9.33 -5.76 4.42
C PHE A 49 -9.82 -7.06 3.80
N GLN A 50 -9.57 -8.20 4.42
CA GLN A 50 -9.83 -9.52 3.83
C GLN A 50 -11.29 -9.70 3.40
N ARG A 51 -12.23 -9.20 4.19
CA ARG A 51 -13.67 -9.31 3.93
C ARG A 51 -14.14 -8.49 2.74
N THR A 52 -13.41 -7.43 2.40
CA THR A 52 -13.77 -6.53 1.30
C THR A 52 -12.91 -6.74 0.06
N LEU A 53 -12.04 -7.76 0.09
CA LEU A 53 -11.10 -8.02 -1.00
C LEU A 53 -11.85 -8.33 -2.31
N GLY A 54 -11.51 -7.59 -3.36
CA GLY A 54 -12.17 -7.66 -4.66
C GLY A 54 -13.35 -6.72 -4.83
N ARG A 55 -13.78 -6.04 -3.76
CA ARG A 55 -14.92 -5.11 -3.80
C ARG A 55 -14.57 -3.70 -3.35
N PHE A 56 -14.10 -3.54 -2.13
CA PHE A 56 -13.68 -2.25 -1.56
C PHE A 56 -12.21 -2.22 -1.20
N SER A 57 -11.53 -3.34 -1.36
CA SER A 57 -10.08 -3.45 -1.24
C SER A 57 -9.56 -4.35 -2.34
N PHE A 58 -8.30 -4.13 -2.73
CA PHE A 58 -7.66 -4.85 -3.81
C PHE A 58 -6.22 -5.10 -3.43
N LEU A 59 -5.76 -6.32 -3.64
CA LEU A 59 -4.39 -6.70 -3.33
C LEU A 59 -3.77 -7.31 -4.58
N TRP A 60 -2.72 -6.67 -5.09
CA TRP A 60 -1.90 -7.19 -6.18
C TRP A 60 -0.58 -7.65 -5.64
N VAL A 61 -0.08 -8.73 -6.15
CA VAL A 61 1.17 -9.34 -5.73
C VAL A 61 2.05 -9.67 -6.93
N MET A 62 3.35 -9.79 -6.66
CA MET A 62 4.33 -10.36 -7.57
C MET A 62 5.03 -11.51 -6.90
N GLY A 63 5.39 -12.52 -7.67
CA GLY A 63 6.00 -13.74 -7.18
C GLY A 63 5.05 -14.93 -7.29
N PRO A 64 5.57 -16.15 -7.17
CA PRO A 64 4.74 -17.34 -7.19
C PRO A 64 3.84 -17.42 -5.95
N THR A 65 2.80 -18.26 -6.00
CA THR A 65 1.93 -18.53 -4.86
C THR A 65 2.79 -18.89 -3.65
N ILE A 66 2.43 -18.39 -2.46
CA ILE A 66 3.15 -18.54 -1.20
C ILE A 66 4.49 -17.76 -1.10
N GLN A 67 4.91 -17.07 -2.16
CA GLN A 67 6.11 -16.24 -2.12
C GLN A 67 5.81 -14.87 -2.72
N VAL A 68 5.62 -13.87 -1.87
CA VAL A 68 5.29 -12.51 -2.29
C VAL A 68 6.56 -11.67 -2.25
N SER A 69 7.06 -11.28 -3.44
CA SER A 69 8.26 -10.45 -3.59
C SER A 69 7.93 -8.96 -3.62
N ALA A 70 6.70 -8.62 -3.94
CA ALA A 70 6.19 -7.25 -3.94
C ALA A 70 4.67 -7.30 -3.85
N PHE A 71 4.08 -6.28 -3.24
CA PHE A 71 2.62 -6.17 -3.20
C PHE A 71 2.17 -4.72 -3.10
N LEU A 72 0.93 -4.49 -3.50
CA LEU A 72 0.22 -3.23 -3.28
C LEU A 72 -1.17 -3.53 -2.77
N LEU A 73 -1.53 -2.92 -1.65
CA LEU A 73 -2.90 -2.93 -1.12
C LEU A 73 -3.56 -1.59 -1.40
N ALA A 74 -4.72 -1.63 -2.02
CA ALA A 74 -5.54 -0.46 -2.30
C ALA A 74 -6.91 -0.60 -1.64
N ARG A 75 -7.49 0.53 -1.26
CA ARG A 75 -8.82 0.60 -0.64
C ARG A 75 -9.63 1.72 -1.29
N VAL A 76 -10.94 1.59 -1.19
CA VAL A 76 -11.88 2.64 -1.59
C VAL A 76 -12.38 3.33 -0.33
N LYS A 77 -12.38 4.66 -0.34
CA LYS A 77 -12.96 5.45 0.74
C LYS A 77 -13.76 6.61 0.14
N GLN A 78 -14.48 7.30 1.00
CA GLN A 78 -15.34 8.41 0.58
C GLN A 78 -14.96 9.67 1.35
N SER A 79 -14.88 10.81 0.64
CA SER A 79 -14.66 12.09 1.29
C SER A 79 -15.89 12.48 2.14
N PRO A 80 -15.72 13.35 3.14
CA PRO A 80 -16.87 13.84 3.92
C PRO A 80 -17.90 14.51 3.03
N ALA A 81 -19.16 14.50 3.48
CA ALA A 81 -20.26 15.12 2.74
C ALA A 81 -20.00 16.59 2.42
N PHE A 82 -19.40 17.34 3.35
CA PHE A 82 -19.06 18.75 3.13
C PHE A 82 -17.89 18.94 2.15
N LEU A 83 -17.24 17.87 1.71
CA LEU A 83 -16.23 17.87 0.64
C LEU A 83 -16.70 17.05 -0.56
N GLY A 84 -18.01 16.96 -0.74
CA GLY A 84 -18.64 16.38 -1.93
C GLY A 84 -18.96 14.90 -1.86
N ALA A 85 -18.61 14.19 -0.80
CA ALA A 85 -18.85 12.74 -0.66
C ALA A 85 -18.38 11.95 -1.89
N VAL A 86 -17.24 12.34 -2.48
CA VAL A 86 -16.69 11.67 -3.65
C VAL A 86 -15.91 10.42 -3.24
N GLN A 87 -15.87 9.43 -4.13
CA GLN A 87 -15.09 8.22 -3.90
C GLN A 87 -13.61 8.47 -4.23
N VAL A 88 -12.74 8.03 -3.32
CA VAL A 88 -11.30 8.23 -3.39
C VAL A 88 -10.62 6.86 -3.28
N GLY A 89 -9.66 6.61 -4.17
CA GLY A 89 -8.79 5.46 -4.05
C GLY A 89 -7.66 5.76 -3.06
N GLU A 90 -7.34 4.80 -2.21
CA GLU A 90 -6.22 4.91 -1.29
C GLU A 90 -5.25 3.77 -1.55
N ILE A 91 -3.99 4.11 -1.80
CA ILE A 91 -2.92 3.12 -1.77
C ILE A 91 -2.45 3.05 -0.33
N SER A 92 -2.87 1.98 0.35
CA SER A 92 -2.59 1.81 1.78
C SER A 92 -1.17 1.35 2.04
N ASP A 93 -0.66 0.44 1.20
CA ASP A 93 0.66 -0.15 1.37
C ASP A 93 1.25 -0.49 0.00
N LEU A 94 2.53 -0.22 -0.16
CA LEU A 94 3.32 -0.66 -1.31
C LEU A 94 4.66 -1.16 -0.79
N HIS A 95 4.98 -2.40 -1.07
CA HIS A 95 6.25 -3.01 -0.69
C HIS A 95 6.89 -3.71 -1.89
N VAL A 96 8.18 -3.48 -2.06
CA VAL A 96 8.99 -4.17 -3.06
C VAL A 96 10.22 -4.72 -2.36
N ASP A 97 10.44 -6.03 -2.43
CA ASP A 97 11.62 -6.66 -1.87
C ASP A 97 12.88 -6.02 -2.46
N GLU A 98 13.94 -5.97 -1.66
CA GLU A 98 15.21 -5.36 -2.06
C GLU A 98 15.72 -5.93 -3.38
N SER A 99 15.54 -7.23 -3.60
CA SER A 99 15.96 -7.92 -4.83
C SER A 99 15.28 -7.39 -6.09
N LEU A 100 14.11 -6.76 -5.97
CA LEU A 100 13.33 -6.22 -7.09
C LEU A 100 13.39 -4.70 -7.19
N ARG A 101 14.08 -4.01 -6.29
CA ARG A 101 14.19 -2.56 -6.34
C ARG A 101 14.96 -2.12 -7.59
N GLY A 102 14.49 -1.03 -8.21
CA GLY A 102 15.07 -0.54 -9.45
C GLY A 102 14.68 -1.31 -10.69
N SER A 103 13.82 -2.34 -10.56
CA SER A 103 13.39 -3.17 -11.68
C SER A 103 12.11 -2.67 -12.38
N GLY A 104 11.42 -1.68 -11.79
CA GLY A 104 10.12 -1.22 -12.27
C GLY A 104 8.93 -1.93 -11.62
N ALA A 105 9.15 -2.81 -10.66
CA ALA A 105 8.09 -3.55 -9.98
C ALA A 105 7.07 -2.63 -9.31
N GLY A 106 7.54 -1.61 -8.59
CA GLY A 106 6.64 -0.64 -7.95
C GLY A 106 5.75 0.09 -8.95
N THR A 107 6.32 0.52 -10.07
CA THR A 107 5.55 1.19 -11.13
C THR A 107 4.48 0.29 -11.71
N LEU A 108 4.79 -0.98 -11.97
CA LEU A 108 3.80 -1.94 -12.48
C LEU A 108 2.64 -2.15 -11.49
N LEU A 109 2.94 -2.23 -10.20
CA LEU A 109 1.91 -2.35 -9.18
C LEU A 109 1.03 -1.09 -9.10
N VAL A 110 1.64 0.09 -9.15
CA VAL A 110 0.89 1.36 -9.15
C VAL A 110 0.01 1.46 -10.39
N ASP A 111 0.52 1.06 -11.57
CA ASP A 111 -0.23 1.07 -12.81
C ASP A 111 -1.48 0.18 -12.71
N ALA A 112 -1.37 -1.00 -12.11
CA ALA A 112 -2.50 -1.88 -11.87
C ALA A 112 -3.57 -1.22 -10.98
N ALA A 113 -3.13 -0.57 -9.90
CA ALA A 113 -4.03 0.13 -9.00
C ALA A 113 -4.70 1.32 -9.70
N MET A 114 -3.94 2.12 -10.44
CA MET A 114 -4.48 3.28 -11.16
C MET A 114 -5.51 2.85 -12.21
N HIS A 115 -5.22 1.77 -12.93
CA HIS A 115 -6.17 1.21 -13.89
C HIS A 115 -7.49 0.83 -13.22
N LYS A 116 -7.42 0.14 -12.09
CA LYS A 116 -8.61 -0.25 -11.31
C LYS A 116 -9.40 0.97 -10.83
N PHE A 117 -8.71 1.98 -10.29
CA PHE A 117 -9.36 3.18 -9.80
C PHE A 117 -10.03 3.98 -10.91
N GLN A 118 -9.41 4.05 -12.09
CA GLN A 118 -10.02 4.68 -13.27
C GLN A 118 -11.24 3.91 -13.72
N GLU A 119 -11.17 2.59 -13.78
CA GLU A 119 -12.29 1.72 -14.12
C GLU A 119 -13.47 1.91 -13.16
N LEU A 120 -13.20 2.10 -11.87
CA LEU A 120 -14.22 2.33 -10.85
C LEU A 120 -14.71 3.79 -10.79
N GLY A 121 -14.14 4.69 -11.59
CA GLY A 121 -14.55 6.08 -11.65
C GLY A 121 -14.19 6.90 -10.41
N MET A 122 -13.09 6.58 -9.73
CA MET A 122 -12.64 7.34 -8.55
C MET A 122 -12.34 8.78 -8.90
N HIS A 123 -12.63 9.70 -7.97
CA HIS A 123 -12.31 11.12 -8.11
C HIS A 123 -10.80 11.36 -8.10
N SER A 124 -10.10 10.69 -7.21
CA SER A 124 -8.66 10.88 -6.99
C SER A 124 -8.08 9.67 -6.29
N VAL A 125 -6.75 9.64 -6.20
CA VAL A 125 -6.02 8.58 -5.50
C VAL A 125 -5.05 9.24 -4.54
N GLU A 126 -4.96 8.74 -3.32
CA GLU A 126 -4.04 9.26 -2.32
C GLU A 126 -3.15 8.16 -1.75
N VAL A 127 -2.02 8.56 -1.21
CA VAL A 127 -1.07 7.69 -0.53
C VAL A 127 -0.43 8.45 0.61
N GLN A 128 -0.16 7.78 1.73
CA GLN A 128 0.60 8.35 2.83
C GLN A 128 2.04 7.85 2.76
N VAL A 129 2.98 8.77 2.96
CA VAL A 129 4.41 8.47 2.93
C VAL A 129 5.00 8.83 4.28
N GLN A 130 5.64 7.86 4.93
CA GLN A 130 6.29 8.07 6.22
C GLN A 130 7.38 9.16 6.10
N ALA A 131 7.38 10.12 7.03
CA ALA A 131 8.42 11.15 7.08
C ALA A 131 9.81 10.49 7.15
N GLY A 132 10.76 11.03 6.40
CA GLY A 132 12.10 10.45 6.28
C GLY A 132 12.25 9.44 5.15
N ASN A 133 11.16 9.00 4.54
CA ASN A 133 11.20 8.13 3.37
C ASN A 133 11.31 8.98 2.10
N ASP A 134 12.48 9.60 1.89
CA ASP A 134 12.70 10.50 0.76
C ASP A 134 12.64 9.77 -0.59
N ALA A 135 13.17 8.57 -0.65
CA ALA A 135 13.12 7.75 -1.85
C ALA A 135 11.67 7.40 -2.23
N GLY A 136 10.84 7.08 -1.23
CA GLY A 136 9.41 6.84 -1.44
C GLY A 136 8.70 8.09 -1.96
N LEU A 137 8.98 9.23 -1.36
CA LEU A 137 8.36 10.49 -1.80
C LEU A 137 8.75 10.84 -3.23
N GLN A 138 10.02 10.64 -3.61
CA GLN A 138 10.47 10.84 -4.99
C GLN A 138 9.78 9.87 -5.96
N PHE A 139 9.63 8.61 -5.55
CA PHE A 139 8.90 7.61 -6.35
C PHE A 139 7.48 8.08 -6.63
N TRP A 140 6.73 8.51 -5.61
CA TRP A 140 5.36 8.96 -5.78
C TRP A 140 5.26 10.22 -6.63
N ARG A 141 6.21 11.15 -6.51
CA ARG A 141 6.27 12.33 -7.37
C ARG A 141 6.44 11.96 -8.84
N LYS A 142 7.28 10.97 -9.13
CA LYS A 142 7.46 10.46 -10.49
C LYS A 142 6.20 9.79 -11.02
N GLN A 143 5.37 9.23 -10.13
CA GLN A 143 4.08 8.66 -10.50
C GLN A 143 2.99 9.73 -10.72
N GLY A 144 3.31 11.00 -10.52
CA GLY A 144 2.38 12.10 -10.73
C GLY A 144 1.64 12.56 -9.46
N PHE A 145 2.03 12.07 -8.30
CA PHE A 145 1.43 12.49 -7.03
C PHE A 145 2.07 13.77 -6.53
N HIS A 146 1.26 14.66 -5.95
CA HIS A 146 1.69 15.91 -5.35
C HIS A 146 1.32 15.92 -3.87
N GLN A 147 2.16 16.51 -3.04
CA GLN A 147 1.85 16.62 -1.61
C GLN A 147 0.70 17.61 -1.41
N GLU A 148 -0.33 17.17 -0.68
CA GLU A 148 -1.50 17.99 -0.36
C GLU A 148 -1.57 18.34 1.11
N LEU A 149 -1.26 17.38 1.99
CA LEU A 149 -1.39 17.53 3.43
C LEU A 149 -0.09 17.12 4.12
N ALA A 150 0.10 17.62 5.33
CA ALA A 150 1.14 17.15 6.23
C ALA A 150 0.47 16.68 7.52
N LEU A 151 0.78 15.46 7.97
CA LEU A 151 0.33 14.97 9.27
C LEU A 151 1.41 15.32 10.29
N VAL A 152 1.02 16.07 11.33
CA VAL A 152 1.91 16.44 12.43
C VAL A 152 1.38 15.83 13.71
N ARG A 153 2.27 15.26 14.53
CA ARG A 153 1.88 14.52 15.74
C ARG A 153 2.72 14.93 16.93
N LYS A 154 2.05 15.07 18.06
CA LYS A 154 2.72 15.23 19.35
C LYS A 154 2.38 14.01 20.20
N LEU A 155 3.38 13.29 20.66
CA LEU A 155 3.17 12.17 21.55
C LEU A 155 2.81 12.69 22.95
N LEU A 156 1.80 12.10 23.57
CA LEU A 156 1.36 12.45 24.92
C LEU A 156 1.75 11.41 25.96
N LYS A 157 2.19 10.22 25.51
CA LYS A 157 2.65 9.13 26.36
C LYS A 157 4.03 8.68 25.90
N ASP A 158 4.86 8.27 26.82
CA ASP A 158 6.18 7.73 26.52
C ASP A 158 6.12 6.31 25.96
#